data_8384aa10dbb2ddd72538f213c318edce
#
_entry.id   8384aa10dbb2ddd72538f213c318edce
#
_cell.length_a   1.000
_cell.length_b   1.000
_cell.length_c   1.000
_cell.angle_alpha   90.00
_cell.angle_beta   90.00
_cell.angle_gamma   90.00
#
_symmetry.space_group_name_H-M   'P 1'
#
loop_
_entity.id
_entity.type
_entity.pdbx_description
1 polymer ?
#
loop_
_entity_poly.entity_id
_entity_poly.type
_entity_poly.pdbx_seq_one_letter_code
_entity_poly.pdbx_strand_id
1 'polypeptide(L)'
;MTTSYQEDEKKLRKSVDNFKKKSSKNVAKKVSLQFGGISEAQKDEIQKIVEDEMNANSPDLGLKSVIDNTKKKILISQTYKDKDLADVVFNMLLYNGVPVEDIIYTNCDDEKARIPEVAVGKSGIYDYLRDFFVDSISDQKIYIIFVTSENTKKSWGALTEVGAAWITQANHKVFNIADFRPEHPLDDESQWHISFRDSEGNLAMSRLSCDIFAQKIEVICEYLGYEKRDRESNKKYLETLVKII
;
A
#
# COMPACT_ATOMS: atom_id res chain seq x y z
N MET A 1 21.36 17.83 -25.63
CA MET A 1 20.38 17.44 -24.59
C MET A 1 20.74 16.15 -23.83
N THR A 2 21.80 15.44 -24.18
CA THR A 2 22.25 14.17 -23.56
C THR A 2 23.13 14.31 -22.31
N THR A 3 23.71 15.47 -22.04
CA THR A 3 24.64 15.68 -20.92
C THR A 3 23.97 15.84 -19.55
N SER A 4 22.78 16.42 -19.46
CA SER A 4 22.05 16.63 -18.20
C SER A 4 21.59 15.30 -17.60
N TYR A 5 21.10 14.38 -18.42
CA TYR A 5 20.59 13.08 -17.96
C TYR A 5 21.70 12.18 -17.34
N GLN A 6 22.88 12.20 -17.94
CA GLN A 6 24.04 11.44 -17.44
C GLN A 6 24.58 11.98 -16.11
N GLU A 7 24.51 13.29 -15.90
CA GLU A 7 24.89 13.92 -14.62
C GLU A 7 23.89 13.59 -13.50
N ASP A 8 22.61 13.57 -13.79
CA ASP A 8 21.58 13.24 -12.82
C ASP A 8 21.61 11.76 -12.44
N GLU A 9 21.85 10.86 -13.40
CA GLU A 9 22.09 9.45 -13.15
C GLU A 9 23.31 9.21 -12.23
N LYS A 10 24.40 9.93 -12.48
CA LYS A 10 25.61 9.82 -11.64
C LYS A 10 25.38 10.32 -10.21
N LYS A 11 24.60 11.39 -10.04
CA LYS A 11 24.20 11.90 -8.70
C LYS A 11 23.32 10.90 -7.97
N LEU A 12 22.38 10.28 -8.67
CA LEU A 12 21.49 9.28 -8.10
C LEU A 12 22.23 8.02 -7.65
N ARG A 13 23.11 7.47 -8.49
CA ARG A 13 23.98 6.33 -8.14
C ARG A 13 24.79 6.64 -6.88
N LYS A 14 25.42 7.82 -6.81
CA LYS A 14 26.18 8.22 -5.64
C LYS A 14 25.33 8.37 -4.37
N SER A 15 24.07 8.78 -4.51
CA SER A 15 23.13 8.88 -3.40
C SER A 15 22.72 7.48 -2.89
N VAL A 16 22.44 6.54 -3.80
CA VAL A 16 22.11 5.15 -3.47
C VAL A 16 23.29 4.44 -2.78
N ASP A 17 24.51 4.61 -3.26
CA ASP A 17 25.70 4.04 -2.64
C ASP A 17 25.94 4.59 -1.24
N ASN A 18 25.75 5.90 -1.06
CA ASN A 18 25.84 6.53 0.26
C ASN A 18 24.77 6.01 1.23
N PHE A 19 23.55 5.75 0.74
CA PHE A 19 22.47 5.18 1.54
C PHE A 19 22.78 3.74 1.95
N LYS A 20 23.22 2.90 1.02
CA LYS A 20 23.65 1.51 1.29
C LYS A 20 24.74 1.49 2.37
N LYS A 21 25.76 2.31 2.21
CA LYS A 21 26.89 2.41 3.15
C LYS A 21 26.47 2.92 4.54
N LYS A 22 25.48 3.81 4.63
CA LYS A 22 24.92 4.29 5.89
C LYS A 22 24.05 3.24 6.56
N SER A 23 23.29 2.47 5.79
CA SER A 23 22.43 1.37 6.26
C SER A 23 23.26 0.22 6.83
N SER A 24 24.29 -0.24 6.13
CA SER A 24 25.18 -1.30 6.60
C SER A 24 25.90 -0.94 7.90
N LYS A 25 26.38 0.29 8.02
CA LYS A 25 26.96 0.82 9.28
C LYS A 25 25.98 0.81 10.44
N ASN A 26 24.71 1.17 10.20
CA ASN A 26 23.69 1.18 11.23
C ASN A 26 23.34 -0.25 11.71
N VAL A 27 23.30 -1.22 10.79
CA VAL A 27 23.08 -2.64 11.12
C VAL A 27 24.26 -3.17 11.95
N ALA A 28 25.49 -2.95 11.51
CA ALA A 28 26.69 -3.36 12.24
C ALA A 28 26.74 -2.75 13.66
N LYS A 29 26.37 -1.47 13.82
CA LYS A 29 26.27 -0.81 15.11
C LYS A 29 25.18 -1.42 16.01
N LYS A 30 24.01 -1.77 15.46
CA LYS A 30 22.93 -2.43 16.22
C LYS A 30 23.36 -3.82 16.70
N VAL A 31 23.99 -4.62 15.83
CA VAL A 31 24.53 -5.94 16.17
C VAL A 31 25.57 -5.81 17.29
N SER A 32 26.49 -4.87 17.18
CA SER A 32 27.51 -4.62 18.21
C SER A 32 26.93 -4.23 19.58
N LEU A 33 25.84 -3.48 19.62
CA LEU A 33 25.13 -3.12 20.85
C LEU A 33 24.38 -4.30 21.47
N GLN A 34 23.87 -5.22 20.64
CA GLN A 34 23.07 -6.34 21.11
C GLN A 34 23.92 -7.51 21.62
N PHE A 35 25.12 -7.71 21.11
CA PHE A 35 25.97 -8.85 21.44
C PHE A 35 27.20 -8.51 22.32
N GLY A 36 27.40 -7.28 22.69
CA GLY A 36 28.43 -6.80 23.62
C GLY A 36 29.83 -7.41 23.42
N GLY A 37 30.85 -6.63 23.15
CA GLY A 37 32.24 -7.13 23.10
C GLY A 37 32.75 -7.54 21.71
N ILE A 38 32.10 -7.14 20.63
CA ILE A 38 32.57 -7.35 19.26
C ILE A 38 33.72 -6.42 18.95
N SER A 39 34.85 -6.97 18.47
CA SER A 39 36.02 -6.20 18.04
C SER A 39 35.75 -5.36 16.79
N GLU A 40 36.56 -4.32 16.54
CA GLU A 40 36.42 -3.51 15.31
C GLU A 40 36.58 -4.35 14.05
N ALA A 41 37.48 -5.34 14.01
CA ALA A 41 37.64 -6.24 12.90
C ALA A 41 36.36 -7.06 12.61
N GLN A 42 35.66 -7.50 13.65
CA GLN A 42 34.37 -8.20 13.51
C GLN A 42 33.25 -7.27 13.05
N LYS A 43 33.27 -5.99 13.44
CA LYS A 43 32.32 -5.00 12.92
C LYS A 43 32.53 -4.75 11.43
N ASP A 44 33.78 -4.67 10.97
CA ASP A 44 34.12 -4.50 9.56
C ASP A 44 33.69 -5.73 8.75
N GLU A 45 33.87 -6.94 9.30
CA GLU A 45 33.42 -8.18 8.66
C GLU A 45 31.90 -8.26 8.56
N ILE A 46 31.18 -7.93 9.63
CA ILE A 46 29.70 -7.85 9.64
C ILE A 46 29.22 -6.80 8.62
N GLN A 47 29.86 -5.63 8.57
CA GLN A 47 29.54 -4.61 7.61
C GLN A 47 29.69 -5.10 6.18
N LYS A 48 30.81 -5.81 5.90
CA LYS A 48 31.08 -6.38 4.59
C LYS A 48 30.06 -7.46 4.21
N ILE A 49 29.71 -8.37 5.12
CA ILE A 49 28.66 -9.38 4.90
C ILE A 49 27.34 -8.71 4.56
N VAL A 50 26.93 -7.67 5.30
CA VAL A 50 25.68 -6.94 5.03
C VAL A 50 25.74 -6.21 3.69
N GLU A 51 26.87 -5.63 3.32
CA GLU A 51 27.07 -5.00 2.02
C GLU A 51 27.01 -6.03 0.86
N ASP A 52 27.66 -7.18 1.03
CA ASP A 52 27.64 -8.26 0.06
C ASP A 52 26.23 -8.86 -0.09
N GLU A 53 25.50 -9.10 0.99
CA GLU A 53 24.09 -9.54 0.97
C GLU A 53 23.16 -8.49 0.35
N MET A 54 23.33 -7.22 0.66
CA MET A 54 22.56 -6.13 0.03
C MET A 54 22.87 -5.99 -1.46
N ASN A 55 24.06 -6.38 -1.90
CA ASN A 55 24.43 -6.38 -3.32
C ASN A 55 24.01 -7.66 -4.05
N ALA A 56 24.09 -8.82 -3.38
CA ALA A 56 23.68 -10.11 -3.95
C ALA A 56 22.15 -10.25 -4.06
N ASN A 57 21.42 -9.70 -3.10
CA ASN A 57 19.94 -9.69 -3.05
C ASN A 57 19.34 -8.37 -3.57
N SER A 58 20.16 -7.44 -4.04
CA SER A 58 19.62 -6.38 -4.90
C SER A 58 19.26 -7.06 -6.22
N PRO A 59 17.97 -7.26 -6.53
CA PRO A 59 17.61 -7.41 -7.92
C PRO A 59 18.27 -6.23 -8.61
N ASP A 60 18.85 -6.46 -9.75
CA ASP A 60 19.48 -5.44 -10.58
C ASP A 60 18.59 -4.18 -10.53
N LEU A 61 18.93 -3.26 -9.62
CA LEU A 61 18.40 -1.91 -9.59
C LEU A 61 19.03 -1.19 -10.78
N GLY A 62 19.03 -1.90 -11.90
CA GLY A 62 19.15 -1.29 -13.19
C GLY A 62 18.09 -0.21 -13.17
N LEU A 63 18.53 1.02 -13.12
CA LEU A 63 17.76 2.23 -13.31
C LEU A 63 16.92 2.15 -14.59
N LYS A 64 15.99 1.22 -14.64
CA LYS A 64 14.79 1.22 -15.44
C LYS A 64 13.69 1.95 -14.67
N SER A 65 14.03 3.04 -14.04
CA SER A 65 13.02 4.04 -13.71
C SER A 65 12.82 5.01 -14.90
N VAL A 66 12.60 4.48 -16.05
CA VAL A 66 11.49 4.99 -16.84
C VAL A 66 10.32 4.78 -15.88
N ILE A 67 9.63 5.85 -15.49
CA ILE A 67 8.38 5.79 -14.77
C ILE A 67 7.56 4.73 -15.49
N ASP A 68 7.55 3.52 -14.93
CA ASP A 68 6.82 2.43 -15.50
C ASP A 68 5.36 2.72 -15.17
N ASN A 69 4.67 3.38 -16.10
CA ASN A 69 3.25 3.68 -15.97
C ASN A 69 2.39 2.41 -15.81
N THR A 70 3.02 1.23 -15.87
CA THR A 70 2.37 -0.07 -15.63
C THR A 70 2.41 -0.50 -14.17
N LYS A 71 3.07 0.23 -13.26
CA LYS A 71 3.07 -0.11 -11.83
C LYS A 71 1.73 0.20 -11.21
N LYS A 72 1.15 -0.80 -10.56
CA LYS A 72 -0.06 -0.63 -9.76
C LYS A 72 0.18 0.38 -8.64
N LYS A 73 -0.80 1.24 -8.39
CA LYS A 73 -0.67 2.39 -7.49
C LYS A 73 -1.56 2.31 -6.27
N ILE A 74 -2.56 1.44 -6.31
CA ILE A 74 -3.55 1.29 -5.24
C ILE A 74 -3.55 -0.15 -4.77
N LEU A 75 -3.41 -0.36 -3.47
CA LEU A 75 -3.66 -1.64 -2.81
C LEU A 75 -4.95 -1.52 -2.01
N ILE A 76 -5.93 -2.40 -2.27
CA ILE A 76 -7.09 -2.60 -1.41
C ILE A 76 -6.78 -3.78 -0.48
N SER A 77 -6.41 -3.44 0.75
CA SER A 77 -6.14 -4.39 1.84
C SER A 77 -7.44 -4.71 2.57
N GLN A 78 -7.80 -5.98 2.63
CA GLN A 78 -9.04 -6.42 3.24
C GLN A 78 -8.98 -7.89 3.67
N THR A 79 -9.90 -8.32 4.52
CA THR A 79 -10.12 -9.73 4.79
C THR A 79 -11.19 -10.29 3.84
N TYR A 80 -11.13 -11.60 3.54
CA TYR A 80 -12.12 -12.24 2.67
C TYR A 80 -13.57 -12.01 3.11
N LYS A 81 -13.81 -11.90 4.42
CA LYS A 81 -15.14 -11.68 4.98
C LYS A 81 -15.69 -10.27 4.75
N ASP A 82 -14.83 -9.35 4.37
CA ASP A 82 -15.15 -7.93 4.16
C ASP A 82 -15.13 -7.56 2.67
N LYS A 83 -15.18 -8.59 1.80
CA LYS A 83 -15.13 -8.45 0.34
C LYS A 83 -16.18 -7.50 -0.20
N ASP A 84 -17.39 -7.53 0.33
CA ASP A 84 -18.50 -6.69 -0.14
C ASP A 84 -18.19 -5.18 -0.01
N LEU A 85 -17.62 -4.72 1.10
CA LEU A 85 -17.20 -3.31 1.22
C LEU A 85 -16.00 -3.01 0.31
N ALA A 86 -15.07 -3.95 0.17
CA ALA A 86 -13.94 -3.80 -0.75
C ALA A 86 -14.39 -3.71 -2.21
N ASP A 87 -15.41 -4.49 -2.61
CA ASP A 87 -16.04 -4.41 -3.93
C ASP A 87 -16.70 -3.04 -4.16
N VAL A 88 -17.36 -2.47 -3.15
CA VAL A 88 -17.91 -1.10 -3.23
C VAL A 88 -16.79 -0.09 -3.46
N VAL A 89 -15.69 -0.17 -2.69
CA VAL A 89 -14.52 0.72 -2.86
C VAL A 89 -13.94 0.57 -4.27
N PHE A 90 -13.74 -0.65 -4.73
CA PHE A 90 -13.22 -0.94 -6.06
C PHE A 90 -14.10 -0.34 -7.17
N ASN A 91 -15.42 -0.59 -7.13
CA ASN A 91 -16.35 -0.04 -8.09
C ASN A 91 -16.39 1.50 -8.08
N MET A 92 -16.28 2.12 -6.91
CA MET A 92 -16.21 3.58 -6.79
C MET A 92 -14.95 4.15 -7.42
N LEU A 93 -13.80 3.47 -7.29
CA LEU A 93 -12.54 3.86 -7.96
C LEU A 93 -12.69 3.77 -9.48
N LEU A 94 -13.22 2.66 -10.00
CA LEU A 94 -13.47 2.49 -11.44
C LEU A 94 -14.44 3.55 -11.97
N TYR A 95 -15.51 3.86 -11.23
CA TYR A 95 -16.48 4.89 -11.59
C TYR A 95 -15.82 6.28 -11.71
N ASN A 96 -14.77 6.55 -10.95
CA ASN A 96 -13.98 7.77 -11.02
C ASN A 96 -12.83 7.69 -12.05
N GLY A 97 -12.81 6.67 -12.90
CA GLY A 97 -11.86 6.57 -14.00
C GLY A 97 -10.49 6.02 -13.61
N VAL A 98 -10.34 5.44 -12.41
CA VAL A 98 -9.11 4.74 -12.03
C VAL A 98 -8.99 3.48 -12.90
N PRO A 99 -7.90 3.31 -13.66
CA PRO A 99 -7.70 2.09 -14.45
C PRO A 99 -7.60 0.86 -13.54
N VAL A 100 -8.23 -0.25 -13.96
CA VAL A 100 -8.18 -1.50 -13.21
C VAL A 100 -6.74 -2.01 -13.06
N GLU A 101 -5.90 -1.73 -14.04
CA GLU A 101 -4.47 -2.06 -14.06
C GLU A 101 -3.68 -1.35 -12.95
N ASP A 102 -4.17 -0.24 -12.43
CA ASP A 102 -3.53 0.51 -11.35
C ASP A 102 -3.93 -0.01 -9.96
N ILE A 103 -4.82 -1.01 -9.88
CA ILE A 103 -5.35 -1.53 -8.61
C ILE A 103 -4.84 -2.95 -8.34
N ILE A 104 -4.44 -3.21 -7.09
CA ILE A 104 -4.24 -4.54 -6.52
C ILE A 104 -5.40 -4.80 -5.56
N TYR A 105 -6.17 -5.84 -5.86
CA TYR A 105 -7.27 -6.28 -5.02
C TYR A 105 -7.36 -7.81 -5.08
N THR A 106 -6.80 -8.49 -4.10
CA THR A 106 -6.56 -9.95 -4.12
C THR A 106 -7.81 -10.79 -4.29
N ASN A 107 -8.94 -10.34 -3.78
CA ASN A 107 -10.22 -11.06 -3.88
C ASN A 107 -11.16 -10.50 -4.94
N CYS A 108 -10.66 -9.67 -5.86
CA CYS A 108 -11.42 -9.11 -6.96
C CYS A 108 -11.89 -10.21 -7.93
N ASP A 109 -13.07 -10.04 -8.50
CA ASP A 109 -13.54 -10.91 -9.59
C ASP A 109 -12.88 -10.55 -10.92
N ASP A 110 -12.40 -9.31 -11.10
CA ASP A 110 -11.62 -8.89 -12.26
C ASP A 110 -10.18 -9.40 -12.17
N GLU A 111 -9.77 -10.23 -13.14
CA GLU A 111 -8.44 -10.83 -13.20
C GLU A 111 -7.31 -9.79 -13.30
N LYS A 112 -7.58 -8.63 -13.89
CA LYS A 112 -6.58 -7.56 -14.05
C LYS A 112 -6.22 -6.89 -12.71
N ALA A 113 -7.16 -6.85 -11.77
CA ALA A 113 -6.90 -6.33 -10.43
C ALA A 113 -6.27 -7.37 -9.50
N ARG A 114 -6.41 -8.68 -9.82
CA ARG A 114 -5.80 -9.74 -9.00
C ARG A 114 -4.29 -9.74 -9.10
N ILE A 115 -3.64 -10.26 -8.07
CA ILE A 115 -2.24 -10.65 -8.15
C ILE A 115 -2.14 -11.81 -9.14
N PRO A 116 -1.28 -11.73 -10.17
CA PRO A 116 -1.15 -12.79 -11.17
C PRO A 116 -0.81 -14.14 -10.54
N GLU A 117 -1.45 -15.22 -10.97
CA GLU A 117 -1.18 -16.58 -10.45
C GLU A 117 0.29 -16.98 -10.59
N VAL A 118 0.99 -16.49 -11.62
CA VAL A 118 2.44 -16.72 -11.82
C VAL A 118 3.26 -16.07 -10.72
N ALA A 119 2.78 -14.98 -10.12
CA ALA A 119 3.39 -14.35 -8.95
C ALA A 119 3.10 -15.11 -7.65
N VAL A 120 2.11 -16.01 -7.67
CA VAL A 120 1.70 -16.87 -6.54
C VAL A 120 2.56 -18.14 -6.45
N GLY A 121 3.83 -18.13 -6.90
CA GLY A 121 4.78 -19.23 -6.68
C GLY A 121 4.88 -19.66 -5.21
N LYS A 122 5.88 -20.45 -4.82
CA LYS A 122 6.00 -21.02 -3.46
C LYS A 122 6.02 -19.99 -2.32
N SER A 123 6.38 -18.74 -2.57
CA SER A 123 6.33 -17.59 -1.63
C SER A 123 5.15 -16.66 -1.87
N GLY A 124 4.51 -16.73 -3.00
CA GLY A 124 3.18 -16.25 -3.32
C GLY A 124 2.90 -14.76 -3.15
N ILE A 125 1.69 -14.51 -2.73
CA ILE A 125 1.09 -13.19 -2.48
C ILE A 125 1.98 -12.29 -1.61
N TYR A 126 2.65 -12.84 -0.61
CA TYR A 126 3.46 -12.06 0.33
C TYR A 126 4.71 -11.46 -0.31
N ASP A 127 5.37 -12.15 -1.23
CA ASP A 127 6.52 -11.60 -1.94
C ASP A 127 6.09 -10.49 -2.88
N TYR A 128 4.98 -10.67 -3.59
CA TYR A 128 4.43 -9.64 -4.45
C TYR A 128 4.04 -8.37 -3.65
N LEU A 129 3.38 -8.54 -2.50
CA LEU A 129 3.01 -7.43 -1.62
C LEU A 129 4.24 -6.77 -1.00
N ARG A 130 5.24 -7.57 -0.59
CA ARG A 130 6.52 -7.01 -0.13
C ARG A 130 7.14 -6.10 -1.19
N ASP A 131 7.21 -6.55 -2.44
CA ASP A 131 7.80 -5.77 -3.52
C ASP A 131 6.98 -4.51 -3.81
N PHE A 132 5.65 -4.59 -3.75
CA PHE A 132 4.78 -3.42 -3.79
C PHE A 132 5.11 -2.40 -2.69
N PHE A 133 5.28 -2.83 -1.43
CA PHE A 133 5.62 -1.94 -0.33
C PHE A 133 7.05 -1.41 -0.43
N VAL A 134 8.01 -2.19 -0.90
CA VAL A 134 9.39 -1.73 -1.14
C VAL A 134 9.41 -0.65 -2.22
N ASP A 135 8.65 -0.84 -3.29
CA ASP A 135 8.51 0.17 -4.34
C ASP A 135 7.84 1.45 -3.81
N SER A 136 6.96 1.35 -2.81
CA SER A 136 6.29 2.52 -2.19
C SER A 136 7.27 3.49 -1.51
N ILE A 137 8.43 3.01 -1.08
CA ILE A 137 9.48 3.86 -0.50
C ILE A 137 10.08 4.80 -1.56
N SER A 138 10.09 4.39 -2.81
CA SER A 138 10.66 5.16 -3.93
C SER A 138 9.61 5.93 -4.73
N ASP A 139 8.36 5.50 -4.69
CA ASP A 139 7.23 6.12 -5.41
C ASP A 139 6.20 6.67 -4.43
N GLN A 140 6.19 8.00 -4.26
CA GLN A 140 5.25 8.71 -3.36
C GLN A 140 3.79 8.67 -3.84
N LYS A 141 3.49 8.08 -5.00
CA LYS A 141 2.14 7.98 -5.56
C LYS A 141 1.43 6.66 -5.26
N ILE A 142 1.99 5.83 -4.39
CA ILE A 142 1.31 4.61 -3.94
C ILE A 142 0.32 4.96 -2.84
N TYR A 143 -0.85 4.33 -2.90
CA TYR A 143 -1.95 4.53 -1.96
C TYR A 143 -2.50 3.21 -1.45
N ILE A 144 -2.78 3.14 -0.16
CA ILE A 144 -3.33 1.93 0.45
C ILE A 144 -4.71 2.23 0.99
N ILE A 145 -5.65 1.38 0.66
CA ILE A 145 -7.02 1.44 1.15
C ILE A 145 -7.22 0.26 2.09
N PHE A 146 -7.40 0.55 3.36
CA PHE A 146 -7.71 -0.46 4.35
C PHE A 146 -9.21 -0.60 4.52
N VAL A 147 -9.75 -1.77 4.22
CA VAL A 147 -11.11 -2.16 4.59
C VAL A 147 -11.02 -2.90 5.91
N THR A 148 -11.50 -2.31 6.99
CA THR A 148 -11.32 -2.78 8.36
C THR A 148 -12.61 -3.22 9.03
N SER A 149 -12.51 -4.25 9.84
CA SER A 149 -13.58 -4.79 10.68
C SER A 149 -12.97 -5.56 11.86
N GLU A 150 -13.80 -6.13 12.71
CA GLU A 150 -13.34 -7.10 13.73
C GLU A 150 -12.59 -8.30 13.14
N ASN A 151 -12.76 -8.60 11.84
CA ASN A 151 -12.00 -9.64 11.15
C ASN A 151 -10.54 -9.25 10.92
N THR A 152 -10.26 -7.96 10.78
CA THR A 152 -8.90 -7.44 10.52
C THR A 152 -7.94 -7.85 11.63
N LYS A 153 -8.36 -7.75 12.91
CA LYS A 153 -7.55 -8.16 14.08
C LYS A 153 -7.16 -9.63 14.06
N LYS A 154 -7.90 -10.47 13.35
CA LYS A 154 -7.72 -11.91 13.29
C LYS A 154 -6.95 -12.37 12.04
N SER A 155 -6.60 -11.43 11.16
CA SER A 155 -5.91 -11.71 9.90
C SER A 155 -4.43 -11.31 9.98
N TRP A 156 -3.55 -12.30 10.03
CA TRP A 156 -2.09 -12.06 9.96
C TRP A 156 -1.69 -11.30 8.69
N GLY A 157 -2.30 -11.60 7.55
CA GLY A 157 -2.06 -10.89 6.29
C GLY A 157 -2.38 -9.41 6.43
N ALA A 158 -3.61 -9.07 6.86
CA ALA A 158 -4.03 -7.68 7.03
C ALA A 158 -3.14 -6.93 8.04
N LEU A 159 -2.79 -7.54 9.17
CA LEU A 159 -1.89 -6.92 10.16
C LEU A 159 -0.48 -6.70 9.61
N THR A 160 0.02 -7.61 8.78
CA THR A 160 1.32 -7.46 8.12
C THR A 160 1.31 -6.29 7.14
N GLU A 161 0.23 -6.14 6.36
CA GLU A 161 0.04 -5.02 5.43
C GLU A 161 -0.04 -3.68 6.17
N VAL A 162 -0.74 -3.62 7.31
CA VAL A 162 -0.77 -2.42 8.18
C VAL A 162 0.64 -2.06 8.66
N GLY A 163 1.40 -3.05 9.13
CA GLY A 163 2.79 -2.84 9.57
C GLY A 163 3.70 -2.36 8.43
N ALA A 164 3.55 -2.94 7.24
CA ALA A 164 4.31 -2.54 6.06
C ALA A 164 3.98 -1.10 5.63
N ALA A 165 2.70 -0.74 5.58
CA ALA A 165 2.26 0.62 5.27
C ALA A 165 2.79 1.65 6.27
N TRP A 166 2.77 1.33 7.56
CA TRP A 166 3.31 2.18 8.60
C TRP A 166 4.82 2.40 8.46
N ILE A 167 5.59 1.33 8.22
CA ILE A 167 7.05 1.42 8.06
C ILE A 167 7.42 2.22 6.81
N THR A 168 6.69 2.05 5.73
CA THR A 168 6.93 2.75 4.45
C THR A 168 6.32 4.15 4.42
N GLN A 169 5.56 4.55 5.44
CA GLN A 169 4.83 5.82 5.49
C GLN A 169 3.91 6.02 4.27
N ALA A 170 3.33 4.93 3.77
CA ALA A 170 2.44 4.97 2.62
C ALA A 170 1.16 5.74 2.96
N ASN A 171 0.72 6.58 2.02
CA ASN A 171 -0.55 7.27 2.18
C ASN A 171 -1.70 6.27 2.19
N HIS A 172 -2.66 6.45 3.08
CA HIS A 172 -3.77 5.52 3.21
C HIS A 172 -5.09 6.19 3.56
N LYS A 173 -6.17 5.44 3.41
CA LYS A 173 -7.51 5.71 3.92
C LYS A 173 -8.13 4.44 4.44
N VAL A 174 -8.93 4.59 5.50
CA VAL A 174 -9.63 3.50 6.14
C VAL A 174 -11.12 3.54 5.80
N PHE A 175 -11.66 2.39 5.38
CA PHE A 175 -13.08 2.15 5.20
C PHE A 175 -13.50 1.04 6.16
N ASN A 176 -14.40 1.31 7.10
CA ASN A 176 -14.69 0.40 8.19
C ASN A 176 -16.10 -0.15 8.17
N ILE A 177 -16.24 -1.38 8.63
CA ILE A 177 -17.52 -2.07 8.84
C ILE A 177 -17.90 -1.99 10.31
N ALA A 178 -19.16 -1.71 10.56
CA ALA A 178 -19.73 -1.47 11.87
C ALA A 178 -19.02 -0.31 12.60
N ASP A 179 -19.10 -0.27 13.91
CA ASP A 179 -18.41 0.75 14.72
C ASP A 179 -16.96 0.31 15.05
N PHE A 180 -16.36 -0.51 14.15
CA PHE A 180 -14.97 -0.89 14.31
C PHE A 180 -14.07 0.27 13.92
N ARG A 181 -13.35 0.81 14.89
CA ARG A 181 -12.30 1.81 14.67
C ARG A 181 -10.97 1.19 14.98
N PRO A 182 -10.07 1.09 13.98
CA PRO A 182 -8.74 0.57 14.24
C PRO A 182 -7.97 1.48 15.20
N GLU A 183 -7.02 0.88 15.90
CA GLU A 183 -6.06 1.58 16.74
C GLU A 183 -4.86 2.04 15.91
N HIS A 184 -3.91 2.77 16.54
CA HIS A 184 -2.66 3.14 15.90
C HIS A 184 -2.01 1.91 15.20
N PRO A 185 -1.50 2.06 13.97
CA PRO A 185 -1.26 3.30 13.19
C PRO A 185 -2.39 3.71 12.22
N LEU A 186 -3.57 3.15 12.31
CA LEU A 186 -4.68 3.42 11.39
C LEU A 186 -5.76 4.34 12.00
N ASP A 187 -5.51 4.98 13.12
CA ASP A 187 -6.45 5.82 13.87
C ASP A 187 -6.41 7.32 13.50
N ASP A 188 -5.74 7.68 12.42
CA ASP A 188 -5.51 9.07 11.98
C ASP A 188 -6.64 9.68 11.13
N GLU A 189 -7.76 8.97 11.00
CA GLU A 189 -8.89 9.45 10.23
C GLU A 189 -9.63 10.59 10.95
N SER A 190 -9.74 11.74 10.30
CA SER A 190 -10.49 12.89 10.84
C SER A 190 -12.00 12.66 10.85
N GLN A 191 -12.49 11.83 9.95
CA GLN A 191 -13.91 11.47 9.84
C GLN A 191 -14.08 9.99 9.52
N TRP A 192 -14.88 9.33 10.32
CA TRP A 192 -15.20 7.92 10.14
C TRP A 192 -16.53 7.78 9.39
N HIS A 193 -16.53 7.05 8.28
CA HIS A 193 -17.78 6.53 7.76
C HIS A 193 -18.11 5.23 8.49
N ILE A 194 -19.39 4.89 8.55
CA ILE A 194 -19.85 3.63 9.15
C ILE A 194 -20.70 2.92 8.11
N SER A 195 -20.23 1.74 7.68
CA SER A 195 -21.04 0.77 6.94
C SER A 195 -21.42 -0.37 7.88
N PHE A 196 -22.59 -0.92 7.72
CA PHE A 196 -23.07 -2.05 8.53
C PHE A 196 -23.85 -3.02 7.66
N ARG A 197 -24.11 -4.20 8.19
CA ARG A 197 -24.96 -5.18 7.51
C ARG A 197 -26.37 -5.08 8.08
N ASP A 198 -27.36 -5.00 7.19
CA ASP A 198 -28.76 -5.07 7.61
C ASP A 198 -29.16 -6.49 8.03
N SER A 199 -30.40 -6.70 8.40
CA SER A 199 -30.93 -8.01 8.82
C SER A 199 -30.85 -9.10 7.75
N GLU A 200 -30.72 -8.71 6.49
CA GLU A 200 -30.58 -9.60 5.33
C GLU A 200 -29.11 -9.86 4.97
N GLY A 201 -28.17 -9.19 5.68
CA GLY A 201 -26.74 -9.26 5.42
C GLY A 201 -26.24 -8.31 4.33
N ASN A 202 -27.07 -7.45 3.76
CA ASN A 202 -26.68 -6.49 2.75
C ASN A 202 -25.94 -5.31 3.39
N LEU A 203 -24.96 -4.78 2.66
CA LEU A 203 -24.24 -3.59 3.10
C LEU A 203 -25.15 -2.36 3.08
N ALA A 204 -25.16 -1.63 4.17
CA ALA A 204 -25.98 -0.43 4.35
C ALA A 204 -25.17 0.72 4.95
N MET A 205 -25.55 1.96 4.64
CA MET A 205 -24.91 3.17 5.16
C MET A 205 -25.95 4.25 5.42
N SER A 206 -25.67 5.14 6.39
CA SER A 206 -26.41 6.39 6.52
C SER A 206 -26.01 7.38 5.42
N ARG A 207 -26.86 8.36 5.15
CA ARG A 207 -26.55 9.44 4.18
C ARG A 207 -25.26 10.18 4.52
N LEU A 208 -24.99 10.41 5.82
CA LEU A 208 -23.74 11.03 6.27
C LEU A 208 -22.54 10.14 5.96
N SER A 209 -22.65 8.84 6.22
CA SER A 209 -21.58 7.90 5.88
C SER A 209 -21.31 7.83 4.38
N CYS A 210 -22.34 7.92 3.53
CA CYS A 210 -22.17 7.99 2.08
C CYS A 210 -21.43 9.24 1.64
N ASP A 211 -21.70 10.39 2.28
CA ASP A 211 -20.99 11.63 1.97
C ASP A 211 -19.51 11.54 2.35
N ILE A 212 -19.20 11.01 3.54
CA ILE A 212 -17.82 10.78 4.01
C ILE A 212 -17.12 9.76 3.09
N PHE A 213 -17.80 8.69 2.69
CA PHE A 213 -17.26 7.69 1.78
C PHE A 213 -16.88 8.31 0.42
N ALA A 214 -17.81 9.05 -0.19
CA ALA A 214 -17.57 9.74 -1.44
C ALA A 214 -16.40 10.73 -1.34
N GLN A 215 -16.28 11.46 -0.22
CA GLN A 215 -15.16 12.36 0.06
C GLN A 215 -13.83 11.60 0.09
N LYS A 216 -13.77 10.44 0.74
CA LYS A 216 -12.54 9.64 0.80
C LYS A 216 -12.10 9.19 -0.60
N ILE A 217 -13.03 8.74 -1.44
CA ILE A 217 -12.73 8.37 -2.85
C ILE A 217 -12.18 9.57 -3.62
N GLU A 218 -12.79 10.75 -3.48
CA GLU A 218 -12.29 11.96 -4.14
C GLU A 218 -10.86 12.31 -3.73
N VAL A 219 -10.56 12.24 -2.43
CA VAL A 219 -9.21 12.50 -1.89
C VAL A 219 -8.18 11.51 -2.48
N ILE A 220 -8.54 10.23 -2.58
CA ILE A 220 -7.68 9.20 -3.17
C ILE A 220 -7.39 9.52 -4.64
N CYS A 221 -8.43 9.79 -5.43
CA CYS A 221 -8.30 10.09 -6.85
C CYS A 221 -7.46 11.37 -7.07
N GLU A 222 -7.72 12.42 -6.28
CA GLU A 222 -6.99 13.68 -6.35
C GLU A 222 -5.50 13.50 -6.03
N TYR A 223 -5.18 12.78 -4.95
CA TYR A 223 -3.80 12.49 -4.57
C TYR A 223 -3.03 11.77 -5.68
N LEU A 224 -3.67 10.79 -6.31
CA LEU A 224 -3.06 9.99 -7.38
C LEU A 224 -3.09 10.67 -8.76
N GLY A 225 -3.77 11.81 -8.88
CA GLY A 225 -3.88 12.57 -10.11
C GLY A 225 -4.85 11.98 -11.14
N TYR A 226 -5.82 11.16 -10.68
CA TYR A 226 -6.91 10.71 -11.53
C TYR A 226 -8.00 11.78 -11.64
N GLU A 227 -8.71 11.78 -12.79
CA GLU A 227 -9.95 12.53 -12.88
C GLU A 227 -10.94 11.98 -11.85
N LYS A 228 -11.65 12.90 -11.20
CA LYS A 228 -12.69 12.53 -10.24
C LYS A 228 -14.04 13.10 -10.66
N ARG A 229 -15.09 12.34 -10.40
CA ARG A 229 -16.46 12.83 -10.55
C ARG A 229 -16.80 13.75 -9.37
N ASP A 230 -17.79 14.60 -9.56
CA ASP A 230 -18.30 15.44 -8.49
C ASP A 230 -18.95 14.62 -7.36
N ARG A 231 -19.04 15.21 -6.17
CA ARG A 231 -19.54 14.58 -4.94
C ARG A 231 -20.95 14.01 -5.13
N GLU A 232 -21.87 14.73 -5.78
CA GLU A 232 -23.24 14.29 -5.95
C GLU A 232 -23.33 13.10 -6.91
N SER A 233 -22.53 13.09 -7.95
CA SER A 233 -22.41 11.93 -8.87
C SER A 233 -21.88 10.70 -8.13
N ASN A 234 -20.84 10.88 -7.30
CA ASN A 234 -20.28 9.81 -6.49
C ASN A 234 -21.31 9.25 -5.48
N LYS A 235 -22.07 10.11 -4.83
CA LYS A 235 -23.13 9.68 -3.88
C LYS A 235 -24.22 8.89 -4.61
N LYS A 236 -24.72 9.40 -5.74
CA LYS A 236 -25.74 8.71 -6.53
C LYS A 236 -25.29 7.33 -6.99
N TYR A 237 -24.03 7.22 -7.43
CA TYR A 237 -23.50 5.91 -7.80
C TYR A 237 -23.34 4.98 -6.61
N LEU A 238 -22.84 5.49 -5.48
CA LEU A 238 -22.74 4.71 -4.24
C LEU A 238 -24.10 4.19 -3.77
N GLU A 239 -25.18 4.98 -3.90
CA GLU A 239 -26.57 4.57 -3.58
C GLU A 239 -27.05 3.38 -4.45
N THR A 240 -26.42 3.10 -5.59
CA THR A 240 -26.71 1.90 -6.39
C THR A 240 -25.98 0.66 -5.90
N LEU A 241 -24.92 0.83 -5.10
CA LEU A 241 -24.07 -0.26 -4.61
C LEU A 241 -24.41 -0.69 -3.17
N VAL A 242 -25.00 0.22 -2.40
CA VAL A 242 -25.31 -0.01 -0.98
C VAL A 242 -26.71 0.48 -0.64
N LYS A 243 -27.32 -0.12 0.38
CA LYS A 243 -28.61 0.32 0.91
C LYS A 243 -28.45 1.59 1.76
N ILE A 244 -29.22 2.62 1.46
CA ILE A 244 -29.23 3.85 2.26
C ILE A 244 -30.36 3.79 3.30
N ILE A 245 -30.03 4.19 4.52
CA ILE A 245 -30.96 4.22 5.65
C ILE A 245 -30.90 5.56 6.39
#